data_558ce0e2e9c5f376e989a3af64791940
#
_entry.id   558ce0e2e9c5f376e989a3af64791940
#
_cell.length_a   1.000
_cell.length_b   1.000
_cell.length_c   1.000
_cell.angle_alpha   90.00
_cell.angle_beta   90.00
_cell.angle_gamma   90.00
#
_symmetry.space_group_name_H-M   'P 1'
#
loop_
_entity.id
_entity.type
_entity.pdbx_description
1 polymer ?
#
loop_
_entity_poly.entity_id
_entity_poly.type
_entity_poly.pdbx_seq_one_letter_code
_entity_poly.pdbx_strand_id
1 'polypeptide(L)'
;MKKLEKRAILCLTLAGVLIIGLIFFVYRLETNGSKWASFYANKHIYTKGQLAVGAVYDRDGTLLLKNTKDGSQYNDDSEIRRATLHVVGDKGFNIVTAANNAFRGKMVGYNFVTGTNPILTGSSRRVNLTIDADANVEAYRALAGRNGFVSVYNWKTGEIICLVSTPTVDPAVQVNSSSVQSGTYINKALSAKFTPGSTFKLVTTAAAIENKEDLDKWTFKCTGSYVIDGEKITCPKVHGTVDIYGALSNSCNCAYASLAVELGGDVMTKYADRLGLTASYDVNGIKTAEGSFNFDTYDINLGWAGIGQFEDEVNPLSMMVYMGAIAGGGKAAEPCLIKSTAKSLLPGSERSARSGSVSLLSSDTASKLRDMMRNNVKSNYGDSNYPGLELHAKSGTAEVGRGKAPHSWFCGFSGDYAFVVCVENGGYGAQAAGPVANRVLQHITK
;
A
#
# COMPACT_ATOMS: atom_id res chain seq x y z
N MET A 1 59.77 2.82 -33.42
CA MET A 1 58.98 3.61 -32.48
C MET A 1 57.49 3.59 -32.79
N LYS A 2 56.97 4.06 -33.96
CA LYS A 2 55.51 4.07 -34.27
C LYS A 2 54.74 2.74 -34.14
N LYS A 3 55.39 1.57 -34.37
CA LYS A 3 54.75 0.25 -34.17
C LYS A 3 54.59 -0.12 -32.68
N LEU A 4 55.54 0.29 -31.84
CA LEU A 4 55.50 0.07 -30.40
C LEU A 4 54.43 0.94 -29.75
N GLU A 5 54.35 2.20 -30.15
CA GLU A 5 53.29 3.14 -29.70
C GLU A 5 51.89 2.65 -30.05
N LYS A 6 51.65 2.21 -31.29
CA LYS A 6 50.34 1.66 -31.69
C LYS A 6 49.96 0.41 -30.88
N ARG A 7 50.90 -0.47 -30.55
CA ARG A 7 50.68 -1.65 -29.71
C ARG A 7 50.41 -1.24 -28.27
N ALA A 8 51.10 -0.26 -27.72
CA ALA A 8 50.86 0.26 -26.38
C ALA A 8 49.45 0.89 -26.25
N ILE A 9 49.05 1.70 -27.24
CA ILE A 9 47.70 2.29 -27.30
C ILE A 9 46.64 1.18 -27.38
N LEU A 10 46.84 0.17 -28.21
CA LEU A 10 45.90 -0.97 -28.30
C LEU A 10 45.77 -1.71 -26.97
N CYS A 11 46.90 -1.99 -26.28
CA CYS A 11 46.87 -2.63 -24.96
C CYS A 11 46.16 -1.78 -23.92
N LEU A 12 46.37 -0.46 -23.89
CA LEU A 12 45.69 0.46 -23.00
C LEU A 12 44.19 0.53 -23.29
N THR A 13 43.82 0.53 -24.58
CA THR A 13 42.40 0.50 -24.97
C THR A 13 41.71 -0.80 -24.50
N LEU A 14 42.39 -1.96 -24.72
CA LEU A 14 41.88 -3.24 -24.27
C LEU A 14 41.78 -3.33 -22.74
N ALA A 15 42.77 -2.80 -22.02
CA ALA A 15 42.72 -2.71 -20.55
C ALA A 15 41.59 -1.80 -20.08
N GLY A 16 41.36 -0.67 -20.75
CA GLY A 16 40.22 0.20 -20.46
C GLY A 16 38.86 -0.48 -20.66
N VAL A 17 38.71 -1.20 -21.78
CA VAL A 17 37.46 -1.98 -22.03
C VAL A 17 37.25 -3.07 -20.96
N LEU A 18 38.34 -3.74 -20.58
CA LEU A 18 38.27 -4.77 -19.51
C LEU A 18 37.83 -4.17 -18.15
N ILE A 19 38.39 -3.02 -17.77
CA ILE A 19 38.03 -2.32 -16.53
C ILE A 19 36.57 -1.90 -16.56
N ILE A 20 36.10 -1.33 -17.67
CA ILE A 20 34.69 -0.94 -17.83
C ILE A 20 33.80 -2.19 -17.71
N GLY A 21 34.17 -3.31 -18.35
CA GLY A 21 33.47 -4.58 -18.26
C GLY A 21 33.40 -5.14 -16.83
N LEU A 22 34.50 -5.03 -16.08
CA LEU A 22 34.55 -5.43 -14.66
C LEU A 22 33.67 -4.55 -13.79
N ILE A 23 33.68 -3.24 -13.99
CA ILE A 23 32.79 -2.30 -13.26
C ILE A 23 31.33 -2.66 -13.53
N PHE A 24 30.98 -2.87 -14.80
CA PHE A 24 29.63 -3.28 -15.18
C PHE A 24 29.26 -4.65 -14.60
N PHE A 25 30.16 -5.62 -14.60
CA PHE A 25 29.94 -6.93 -13.97
C PHE A 25 29.70 -6.81 -12.47
N VAL A 26 30.51 -6.04 -11.75
CA VAL A 26 30.33 -5.79 -10.30
C VAL A 26 28.99 -5.15 -10.02
N TYR A 27 28.62 -4.13 -10.81
CA TYR A 27 27.30 -3.50 -10.71
C TYR A 27 26.16 -4.52 -10.93
N ARG A 28 26.28 -5.36 -11.99
CA ARG A 28 25.28 -6.41 -12.28
C ARG A 28 25.24 -7.48 -11.20
N LEU A 29 26.37 -7.83 -10.62
CA LEU A 29 26.45 -8.80 -9.52
C LEU A 29 25.83 -8.24 -8.23
N GLU A 30 26.05 -6.98 -7.93
CA GLU A 30 25.42 -6.31 -6.79
C GLU A 30 23.88 -6.24 -6.95
N THR A 31 23.40 -5.85 -8.13
CA THR A 31 21.96 -5.67 -8.38
C THR A 31 21.21 -6.97 -8.60
N ASN A 32 21.82 -8.00 -9.17
CA ASN A 32 21.14 -9.25 -9.53
C ASN A 32 21.69 -10.50 -8.85
N GLY A 33 22.82 -10.41 -8.15
CA GLY A 33 23.49 -11.59 -7.57
C GLY A 33 22.60 -12.38 -6.61
N SER A 34 21.77 -11.68 -5.82
CA SER A 34 20.75 -12.29 -4.97
C SER A 34 19.72 -13.12 -5.76
N LYS A 35 19.27 -12.62 -6.91
CA LYS A 35 18.33 -13.33 -7.80
C LYS A 35 19.01 -14.55 -8.46
N TRP A 36 20.26 -14.38 -8.91
CA TRP A 36 21.04 -15.48 -9.51
C TRP A 36 21.34 -16.56 -8.49
N ALA A 37 21.74 -16.20 -7.28
CA ALA A 37 22.04 -17.15 -6.20
C ALA A 37 20.80 -17.90 -5.73
N SER A 38 19.62 -17.27 -5.76
CA SER A 38 18.34 -17.86 -5.37
C SER A 38 17.56 -18.51 -6.52
N PHE A 39 18.21 -18.78 -7.65
CA PHE A 39 17.59 -19.48 -8.78
C PHE A 39 17.17 -20.92 -8.38
N TYR A 40 15.99 -21.35 -8.83
CA TYR A 40 15.33 -22.58 -8.38
C TYR A 40 16.12 -23.88 -8.63
N ALA A 41 17.07 -23.88 -9.55
CA ALA A 41 17.95 -25.04 -9.80
C ALA A 41 19.13 -25.14 -8.83
N ASN A 42 19.32 -24.17 -7.92
CA ASN A 42 20.38 -24.22 -6.92
C ASN A 42 20.05 -25.24 -5.82
N LYS A 43 20.61 -26.45 -5.96
CA LYS A 43 20.39 -27.57 -5.03
C LYS A 43 20.89 -27.33 -3.59
N HIS A 44 21.68 -26.29 -3.36
CA HIS A 44 22.13 -25.92 -2.01
C HIS A 44 21.05 -25.23 -1.18
N ILE A 45 20.06 -24.68 -1.86
CA ILE A 45 18.97 -23.92 -1.22
C ILE A 45 17.58 -24.44 -1.57
N TYR A 46 17.46 -25.37 -2.54
CA TYR A 46 16.21 -26.03 -2.89
C TYR A 46 16.28 -27.52 -2.71
N THR A 47 15.21 -28.11 -2.21
CA THR A 47 14.97 -29.55 -2.11
C THR A 47 13.59 -29.86 -2.68
N LYS A 48 13.52 -30.76 -3.66
CA LYS A 48 12.25 -31.15 -4.32
C LYS A 48 11.44 -29.92 -4.85
N GLY A 49 12.14 -28.90 -5.37
CA GLY A 49 11.51 -27.68 -5.91
C GLY A 49 11.06 -26.66 -4.86
N GLN A 50 11.21 -26.96 -3.58
CA GLN A 50 10.86 -26.03 -2.50
C GLN A 50 12.12 -25.42 -1.87
N LEU A 51 11.99 -24.17 -1.40
CA LEU A 51 13.07 -23.50 -0.68
C LEU A 51 13.33 -24.24 0.64
N ALA A 52 14.57 -24.71 0.83
CA ALA A 52 14.98 -25.56 1.96
C ALA A 52 15.72 -24.81 3.06
N VAL A 53 15.73 -23.46 2.99
CA VAL A 53 16.45 -22.61 3.94
C VAL A 53 15.73 -21.27 4.12
N GLY A 54 15.98 -20.65 5.26
CA GLY A 54 15.49 -19.31 5.54
C GLY A 54 14.25 -19.29 6.43
N ALA A 55 14.10 -18.19 7.16
CA ALA A 55 12.97 -17.98 8.05
C ALA A 55 12.44 -16.55 7.95
N VAL A 56 11.16 -16.40 8.21
CA VAL A 56 10.44 -15.13 8.27
C VAL A 56 9.86 -14.97 9.66
N TYR A 57 10.14 -13.84 10.26
CA TYR A 57 9.62 -13.45 11.57
C TYR A 57 8.85 -12.14 11.44
N ASP A 58 7.92 -11.92 12.34
CA ASP A 58 7.29 -10.60 12.51
C ASP A 58 8.23 -9.62 13.23
N ARG A 59 7.71 -8.44 13.54
CA ARG A 59 8.48 -7.37 14.19
C ARG A 59 8.98 -7.71 15.59
N ASP A 60 8.29 -8.58 16.31
CA ASP A 60 8.53 -8.95 17.72
C ASP A 60 9.22 -10.30 17.88
N GLY A 61 9.55 -10.94 16.76
CA GLY A 61 10.28 -12.20 16.72
C GLY A 61 9.39 -13.44 16.70
N THR A 62 8.09 -13.30 16.46
CA THR A 62 7.18 -14.41 16.23
C THR A 62 7.54 -15.10 14.92
N LEU A 63 7.79 -16.41 14.96
CA LEU A 63 8.08 -17.19 13.77
C LEU A 63 6.82 -17.32 12.90
N LEU A 64 6.89 -16.84 11.65
CA LEU A 64 5.79 -16.94 10.68
C LEU A 64 6.00 -18.09 9.69
N LEU A 65 7.25 -18.27 9.23
CA LEU A 65 7.64 -19.30 8.28
C LEU A 65 9.08 -19.70 8.50
N LYS A 66 9.37 -21.00 8.47
CA LYS A 66 10.72 -21.57 8.44
C LYS A 66 10.80 -22.63 7.35
N ASN A 67 11.72 -22.44 6.41
CA ASN A 67 12.00 -23.41 5.36
C ASN A 67 13.13 -24.34 5.79
N THR A 68 12.91 -25.64 5.65
CA THR A 68 13.87 -26.72 5.96
C THR A 68 13.95 -27.67 4.79
N LYS A 69 14.90 -28.61 4.86
CA LYS A 69 15.02 -29.69 3.84
C LYS A 69 13.79 -30.61 3.80
N ASP A 70 13.06 -30.68 4.90
CA ASP A 70 11.84 -31.48 5.04
C ASP A 70 10.56 -30.71 4.60
N GLY A 71 10.71 -29.44 4.26
CA GLY A 71 9.63 -28.58 3.78
C GLY A 71 9.45 -27.31 4.58
N SER A 72 8.41 -26.55 4.24
CA SER A 72 8.06 -25.30 4.89
C SER A 72 7.23 -25.56 6.15
N GLN A 73 7.68 -25.04 7.26
CA GLN A 73 7.01 -25.03 8.56
C GLN A 73 6.47 -23.63 8.82
N TYR A 74 5.16 -23.52 8.95
CA TYR A 74 4.47 -22.25 9.29
C TYR A 74 4.28 -22.16 10.81
N ASN A 75 3.87 -20.99 11.28
CA ASN A 75 3.46 -20.79 12.68
C ASN A 75 2.43 -21.84 13.11
N ASP A 76 2.42 -22.24 14.38
CA ASP A 76 1.50 -23.27 14.89
C ASP A 76 0.05 -22.78 14.97
N ASP A 77 -0.16 -21.47 15.14
CA ASP A 77 -1.49 -20.86 15.16
C ASP A 77 -2.05 -20.67 13.74
N SER A 78 -3.22 -21.25 13.49
CA SER A 78 -3.91 -21.19 12.21
C SER A 78 -4.44 -19.80 11.87
N GLU A 79 -4.76 -18.96 12.85
CA GLU A 79 -5.24 -17.60 12.63
C GLU A 79 -4.06 -16.72 12.19
N ILE A 80 -2.88 -16.85 12.83
CA ILE A 80 -1.65 -16.18 12.39
C ILE A 80 -1.33 -16.58 10.95
N ARG A 81 -1.38 -17.89 10.62
CA ARG A 81 -1.13 -18.35 9.26
C ARG A 81 -2.07 -17.74 8.22
N ARG A 82 -3.37 -17.68 8.52
CA ARG A 82 -4.39 -17.10 7.62
C ARG A 82 -4.25 -15.58 7.51
N ALA A 83 -4.04 -14.91 8.63
CA ALA A 83 -3.91 -13.46 8.70
C ALA A 83 -2.66 -12.95 7.97
N THR A 84 -1.57 -13.72 7.99
CA THR A 84 -0.29 -13.31 7.41
C THR A 84 0.01 -13.93 6.04
N LEU A 85 -0.91 -14.73 5.48
CA LEU A 85 -0.71 -15.45 4.21
C LEU A 85 -0.16 -14.53 3.10
N HIS A 86 -0.78 -13.37 2.88
CA HIS A 86 -0.44 -12.47 1.76
C HIS A 86 0.91 -11.76 1.93
N VAL A 87 1.43 -11.73 3.16
CA VAL A 87 2.74 -11.15 3.45
C VAL A 87 3.84 -12.22 3.50
N VAL A 88 3.52 -13.40 4.05
CA VAL A 88 4.48 -14.52 4.22
C VAL A 88 4.57 -15.38 2.97
N GLY A 89 3.42 -15.74 2.39
CA GLY A 89 3.28 -16.57 1.20
C GLY A 89 2.92 -18.03 1.48
N ASP A 90 2.55 -18.72 0.42
CA ASP A 90 2.17 -20.13 0.40
C ASP A 90 3.29 -21.04 -0.13
N LYS A 91 3.13 -22.36 0.02
CA LYS A 91 4.08 -23.36 -0.48
C LYS A 91 4.23 -23.37 -2.00
N GLY A 92 3.19 -22.95 -2.72
CA GLY A 92 3.16 -22.93 -4.18
C GLY A 92 3.76 -21.68 -4.80
N PHE A 93 4.18 -20.69 -3.99
CA PHE A 93 4.67 -19.38 -4.46
C PHE A 93 3.65 -18.64 -5.32
N ASN A 94 2.35 -18.85 -5.08
CA ASN A 94 1.28 -18.22 -5.84
C ASN A 94 1.20 -16.70 -5.58
N ILE A 95 1.67 -16.22 -4.43
CA ILE A 95 1.64 -14.80 -4.05
C ILE A 95 3.00 -14.17 -4.36
N VAL A 96 3.08 -13.46 -5.48
CA VAL A 96 4.34 -12.87 -5.99
C VAL A 96 4.94 -11.86 -5.01
N THR A 97 4.11 -11.08 -4.32
CA THR A 97 4.50 -10.03 -3.38
C THR A 97 4.83 -10.54 -1.98
N ALA A 98 4.64 -11.82 -1.71
CA ALA A 98 4.91 -12.38 -0.40
C ALA A 98 6.41 -12.58 -0.13
N ALA A 99 6.80 -12.60 1.15
CA ALA A 99 8.19 -12.65 1.59
C ALA A 99 8.96 -13.88 1.06
N ASN A 100 8.32 -15.05 1.05
CA ASN A 100 8.94 -16.28 0.53
C ASN A 100 9.25 -16.21 -0.98
N ASN A 101 8.68 -15.28 -1.69
CA ASN A 101 8.90 -15.03 -3.10
C ASN A 101 9.76 -13.77 -3.31
N ALA A 102 9.28 -12.61 -2.87
CA ALA A 102 9.93 -11.32 -3.09
C ALA A 102 11.26 -11.18 -2.34
N PHE A 103 11.38 -11.75 -1.13
CA PHE A 103 12.58 -11.63 -0.30
C PHE A 103 13.43 -12.91 -0.28
N ARG A 104 13.24 -13.79 -1.25
CA ARG A 104 13.95 -15.06 -1.38
C ARG A 104 15.46 -14.92 -1.27
N GLY A 105 16.04 -13.95 -1.98
CA GLY A 105 17.47 -13.69 -1.92
C GLY A 105 17.99 -13.33 -0.53
N LYS A 106 17.18 -12.62 0.28
CA LYS A 106 17.50 -12.28 1.66
C LYS A 106 17.36 -13.51 2.57
N MET A 107 16.33 -14.33 2.36
CA MET A 107 16.08 -15.56 3.12
C MET A 107 17.18 -16.60 2.92
N VAL A 108 17.79 -16.67 1.74
CA VAL A 108 18.93 -17.60 1.50
C VAL A 108 20.25 -17.09 2.06
N GLY A 109 20.27 -15.87 2.63
CA GLY A 109 21.47 -15.29 3.22
C GLY A 109 22.51 -14.93 2.18
N TYR A 110 22.09 -14.49 0.99
CA TYR A 110 23.05 -14.06 -0.02
C TYR A 110 23.87 -12.85 0.46
N ASN A 111 25.17 -12.98 0.32
CA ASN A 111 26.14 -11.93 0.56
C ASN A 111 27.02 -11.77 -0.69
N PHE A 112 27.32 -10.53 -1.07
CA PHE A 112 28.12 -10.23 -2.24
C PHE A 112 29.50 -10.90 -2.24
N VAL A 113 30.14 -11.06 -1.07
CA VAL A 113 31.47 -11.60 -0.93
C VAL A 113 31.45 -13.12 -0.80
N THR A 114 30.51 -13.68 -0.02
CA THR A 114 30.49 -15.10 0.37
C THR A 114 29.44 -15.91 -0.39
N GLY A 115 28.63 -15.27 -1.23
CA GLY A 115 27.52 -15.93 -1.92
C GLY A 115 26.47 -16.45 -0.94
N THR A 116 26.06 -17.70 -1.11
CA THR A 116 25.10 -18.42 -0.22
C THR A 116 25.79 -19.47 0.65
N ASN A 117 27.08 -19.33 0.93
CA ASN A 117 27.83 -20.34 1.68
C ASN A 117 27.29 -20.48 3.13
N PRO A 118 26.77 -21.67 3.54
CA PRO A 118 26.12 -21.83 4.82
C PRO A 118 27.06 -21.68 6.03
N ILE A 119 28.36 -21.94 5.86
CA ILE A 119 29.35 -21.79 6.94
C ILE A 119 29.59 -20.36 7.29
N LEU A 120 29.55 -19.47 6.27
CA LEU A 120 29.82 -18.05 6.41
C LEU A 120 28.54 -17.21 6.60
N THR A 121 27.38 -17.73 6.21
CA THR A 121 26.09 -17.04 6.29
C THR A 121 25.25 -17.42 7.51
N GLY A 122 25.61 -18.44 8.27
CA GLY A 122 25.07 -18.89 9.56
C GLY A 122 23.68 -18.36 9.95
N SER A 123 23.66 -17.44 10.89
CA SER A 123 22.44 -16.78 11.40
C SER A 123 21.77 -15.80 10.42
N SER A 124 22.36 -15.56 9.25
CA SER A 124 21.90 -14.54 8.30
C SER A 124 20.74 -14.97 7.38
N ARG A 125 20.18 -16.17 7.58
CA ARG A 125 19.10 -16.73 6.77
C ARG A 125 17.72 -16.42 7.36
N ARG A 126 17.50 -15.16 7.71
CA ARG A 126 16.20 -14.72 8.22
C ARG A 126 15.83 -13.33 7.74
N VAL A 127 14.53 -13.07 7.65
CA VAL A 127 13.93 -11.76 7.38
C VAL A 127 12.99 -11.45 8.53
N ASN A 128 13.21 -10.33 9.20
CA ASN A 128 12.29 -9.80 10.18
C ASN A 128 11.44 -8.74 9.47
N LEU A 129 10.15 -8.97 9.42
CA LEU A 129 9.18 -8.07 8.82
C LEU A 129 8.82 -6.94 9.81
N THR A 130 8.21 -5.90 9.29
CA THR A 130 7.66 -4.80 10.09
C THR A 130 6.27 -5.09 10.62
N ILE A 131 5.57 -6.10 10.05
CA ILE A 131 4.21 -6.44 10.50
C ILE A 131 4.21 -6.97 11.92
N ASP A 132 3.13 -6.68 12.61
CA ASP A 132 2.75 -7.25 13.88
C ASP A 132 1.76 -8.39 13.64
N ALA A 133 2.09 -9.63 14.05
CA ALA A 133 1.26 -10.79 13.80
C ALA A 133 -0.10 -10.70 14.50
N ASP A 134 -0.13 -10.18 15.72
CA ASP A 134 -1.36 -10.05 16.50
C ASP A 134 -2.27 -8.96 15.92
N ALA A 135 -1.71 -7.83 15.46
CA ALA A 135 -2.47 -6.81 14.74
C ALA A 135 -3.07 -7.36 13.43
N ASN A 136 -2.35 -8.23 12.72
CA ASN A 136 -2.88 -8.90 11.52
C ASN A 136 -3.98 -9.90 11.88
N VAL A 137 -3.89 -10.64 12.99
CA VAL A 137 -4.96 -11.51 13.49
C VAL A 137 -6.20 -10.70 13.86
N GLU A 138 -6.02 -9.58 14.55
CA GLU A 138 -7.17 -8.71 14.89
C GLU A 138 -7.86 -8.14 13.63
N ALA A 139 -7.08 -7.77 12.59
CA ALA A 139 -7.64 -7.34 11.32
C ALA A 139 -8.39 -8.47 10.60
N TYR A 140 -7.81 -9.67 10.57
CA TYR A 140 -8.45 -10.86 10.00
C TYR A 140 -9.78 -11.19 10.71
N ARG A 141 -9.79 -11.20 12.05
CA ARG A 141 -10.99 -11.39 12.86
C ARG A 141 -12.04 -10.31 12.64
N ALA A 142 -11.60 -9.04 12.52
CA ALA A 142 -12.49 -7.90 12.28
C ALA A 142 -13.18 -7.96 10.91
N LEU A 143 -12.51 -8.49 9.89
CA LEU A 143 -13.13 -8.74 8.58
C LEU A 143 -14.23 -9.83 8.65
N ALA A 144 -14.19 -10.72 9.65
CA ALA A 144 -15.24 -11.68 9.96
C ALA A 144 -15.73 -12.50 8.74
N GLY A 145 -14.79 -13.03 7.95
CA GLY A 145 -15.07 -13.80 6.74
C GLY A 145 -15.50 -13.00 5.51
N ARG A 146 -15.65 -11.67 5.63
CA ARG A 146 -15.91 -10.79 4.47
C ARG A 146 -14.65 -10.61 3.65
N ASN A 147 -14.83 -10.44 2.34
CA ASN A 147 -13.71 -10.07 1.45
C ASN A 147 -13.33 -8.61 1.68
N GLY A 148 -12.04 -8.31 1.54
CA GLY A 148 -11.54 -6.97 1.71
C GLY A 148 -10.05 -6.91 2.03
N PHE A 149 -9.62 -5.79 2.58
CA PHE A 149 -8.26 -5.61 3.07
C PHE A 149 -8.20 -4.59 4.22
N VAL A 150 -7.16 -4.74 5.01
CA VAL A 150 -6.77 -3.81 6.07
C VAL A 150 -5.29 -3.52 5.92
N SER A 151 -4.92 -2.26 5.86
CA SER A 151 -3.54 -1.81 5.80
C SER A 151 -3.32 -0.68 6.79
N VAL A 152 -2.29 -0.80 7.62
CA VAL A 152 -1.88 0.22 8.59
C VAL A 152 -0.36 0.36 8.54
N TYR A 153 0.13 1.59 8.51
CA TYR A 153 1.58 1.83 8.61
C TYR A 153 1.87 3.05 9.50
N ASN A 154 3.07 3.08 10.05
CA ASN A 154 3.60 4.25 10.75
C ASN A 154 4.14 5.24 9.71
N TRP A 155 3.47 6.38 9.55
CA TRP A 155 3.80 7.38 8.53
C TRP A 155 5.11 8.13 8.81
N LYS A 156 5.67 8.05 10.04
CA LYS A 156 6.97 8.62 10.39
C LYS A 156 8.13 7.71 10.03
N THR A 157 7.96 6.41 10.23
CA THR A 157 9.04 5.41 10.04
C THR A 157 8.94 4.65 8.71
N GLY A 158 7.77 4.63 8.08
CA GLY A 158 7.45 3.83 6.90
C GLY A 158 7.10 2.38 7.19
N GLU A 159 7.21 1.91 8.44
CA GLU A 159 6.93 0.52 8.79
C GLU A 159 5.45 0.17 8.58
N ILE A 160 5.19 -0.83 7.75
CA ILE A 160 3.84 -1.42 7.61
C ILE A 160 3.61 -2.34 8.79
N ILE A 161 2.62 -2.03 9.64
CA ILE A 161 2.32 -2.76 10.86
C ILE A 161 1.29 -3.85 10.61
N CYS A 162 0.28 -3.57 9.80
CA CYS A 162 -0.78 -4.50 9.45
C CYS A 162 -0.98 -4.50 7.93
N LEU A 163 -1.07 -5.70 7.34
CA LEU A 163 -1.32 -5.88 5.90
C LEU A 163 -2.08 -7.19 5.67
N VAL A 164 -3.39 -7.13 5.77
CA VAL A 164 -4.28 -8.29 5.64
C VAL A 164 -5.12 -8.16 4.37
N SER A 165 -5.26 -9.25 3.65
CA SER A 165 -6.22 -9.40 2.54
C SER A 165 -7.08 -10.63 2.76
N THR A 166 -8.32 -10.60 2.30
CA THR A 166 -9.26 -11.72 2.27
C THR A 166 -9.92 -11.78 0.88
N PRO A 167 -10.26 -12.94 0.35
CA PRO A 167 -10.25 -14.27 0.99
C PRO A 167 -8.83 -14.77 1.26
N THR A 168 -8.69 -15.68 2.20
CA THR A 168 -7.43 -16.30 2.60
C THR A 168 -7.60 -17.79 2.84
N VAL A 169 -6.51 -18.53 2.82
CA VAL A 169 -6.46 -19.96 3.14
C VAL A 169 -5.34 -20.24 4.15
N ASP A 170 -5.40 -21.39 4.79
CA ASP A 170 -4.31 -21.85 5.65
C ASP A 170 -3.18 -22.45 4.79
N PRO A 171 -1.98 -21.83 4.72
CA PRO A 171 -0.88 -22.35 3.89
C PRO A 171 -0.28 -23.66 4.38
N ALA A 172 -0.56 -24.06 5.63
CA ALA A 172 -0.11 -25.35 6.16
C ALA A 172 -0.95 -26.53 5.62
N VAL A 173 -2.21 -26.26 5.26
CA VAL A 173 -3.16 -27.26 4.75
C VAL A 173 -3.07 -27.31 3.22
N GLN A 174 -3.10 -28.52 2.67
CA GLN A 174 -3.19 -28.68 1.22
C GLN A 174 -4.59 -28.31 0.74
N VAL A 175 -4.69 -27.28 -0.08
CA VAL A 175 -5.95 -26.82 -0.65
C VAL A 175 -6.06 -27.29 -2.09
N ASN A 176 -7.23 -27.82 -2.47
CA ASN A 176 -7.50 -28.15 -3.87
C ASN A 176 -7.64 -26.83 -4.66
N SER A 177 -6.85 -26.66 -5.71
CA SER A 177 -6.84 -25.43 -6.52
C SER A 177 -8.21 -25.08 -7.11
N SER A 178 -9.06 -26.08 -7.40
CA SER A 178 -10.42 -25.86 -7.91
C SER A 178 -11.42 -25.33 -6.87
N SER A 179 -11.10 -25.42 -5.58
CA SER A 179 -11.95 -24.95 -4.48
C SER A 179 -11.52 -23.59 -3.89
N VAL A 180 -10.44 -23.02 -4.42
CA VAL A 180 -9.92 -21.73 -3.95
C VAL A 180 -10.74 -20.58 -4.52
N GLN A 181 -11.23 -19.71 -3.65
CA GLN A 181 -11.98 -18.53 -4.04
C GLN A 181 -11.10 -17.58 -4.87
N SER A 182 -11.70 -16.95 -5.90
CA SER A 182 -11.00 -15.93 -6.68
C SER A 182 -10.45 -14.81 -5.78
N GLY A 183 -9.22 -14.37 -6.06
CA GLY A 183 -8.55 -13.33 -5.28
C GLY A 183 -7.78 -13.82 -4.04
N THR A 184 -7.85 -15.13 -3.68
CA THR A 184 -7.16 -15.69 -2.51
C THR A 184 -5.64 -15.49 -2.51
N TYR A 185 -5.03 -15.43 -3.66
CA TYR A 185 -3.58 -15.27 -3.78
C TYR A 185 -3.17 -13.83 -4.18
N ILE A 186 -4.07 -12.88 -4.03
CA ILE A 186 -3.78 -11.46 -4.32
C ILE A 186 -3.58 -10.69 -3.02
N ASN A 187 -2.40 -10.13 -2.84
CA ASN A 187 -2.21 -9.08 -1.84
C ASN A 187 -2.88 -7.81 -2.33
N LYS A 188 -4.10 -7.56 -1.89
CA LYS A 188 -4.96 -6.49 -2.40
C LYS A 188 -4.36 -5.10 -2.18
N ALA A 189 -3.68 -4.90 -1.07
CA ALA A 189 -3.07 -3.62 -0.77
C ALA A 189 -1.90 -3.28 -1.69
N LEU A 190 -1.13 -4.29 -2.12
CA LEU A 190 0.03 -4.08 -2.96
C LEU A 190 -0.28 -4.23 -4.46
N SER A 191 -1.15 -5.17 -4.83
CA SER A 191 -1.28 -5.63 -6.22
C SER A 191 -2.62 -5.33 -6.88
N ALA A 192 -3.62 -4.88 -6.14
CA ALA A 192 -4.94 -4.60 -6.69
C ALA A 192 -5.22 -3.09 -6.81
N LYS A 193 -6.24 -2.78 -7.58
CA LYS A 193 -6.82 -1.44 -7.71
C LYS A 193 -8.31 -1.51 -7.43
N PHE A 194 -8.84 -0.45 -6.87
CA PHE A 194 -10.26 -0.36 -6.49
C PHE A 194 -10.78 1.05 -6.74
N THR A 195 -12.03 1.14 -7.12
CA THR A 195 -12.76 2.40 -7.15
C THR A 195 -12.78 3.02 -5.74
N PRO A 196 -12.25 4.24 -5.54
CA PRO A 196 -12.10 4.85 -4.21
C PRO A 196 -13.40 5.38 -3.62
N GLY A 197 -14.39 5.70 -4.46
CA GLY A 197 -15.60 6.38 -4.04
C GLY A 197 -15.30 7.69 -3.30
N SER A 198 -16.15 8.07 -2.37
CA SER A 198 -16.06 9.35 -1.65
C SER A 198 -14.75 9.58 -0.86
N THR A 199 -13.83 8.62 -0.77
CA THR A 199 -12.49 8.89 -0.23
C THR A 199 -11.67 9.78 -1.16
N PHE A 200 -11.94 9.73 -2.46
CA PHE A 200 -11.31 10.59 -3.47
C PHE A 200 -11.65 12.07 -3.30
N LYS A 201 -12.74 12.43 -2.65
CA LYS A 201 -13.07 13.81 -2.33
C LYS A 201 -11.98 14.54 -1.54
N LEU A 202 -11.11 13.81 -0.83
CA LEU A 202 -9.92 14.41 -0.22
C LEU A 202 -8.92 14.91 -1.26
N VAL A 203 -8.82 14.25 -2.42
CA VAL A 203 -7.99 14.69 -3.56
C VAL A 203 -8.59 15.94 -4.18
N THR A 204 -9.88 15.93 -4.48
CA THR A 204 -10.61 17.09 -5.02
C THR A 204 -10.55 18.28 -4.07
N THR A 205 -10.61 18.03 -2.75
CA THR A 205 -10.45 19.08 -1.72
C THR A 205 -9.04 19.66 -1.75
N ALA A 206 -8.00 18.81 -1.83
CA ALA A 206 -6.61 19.28 -1.92
C ALA A 206 -6.41 20.17 -3.16
N ALA A 207 -6.95 19.74 -4.30
CA ALA A 207 -6.93 20.51 -5.54
C ALA A 207 -7.63 21.87 -5.37
N ALA A 208 -8.80 21.87 -4.74
CA ALA A 208 -9.57 23.10 -4.50
C ALA A 208 -8.85 24.07 -3.56
N ILE A 209 -8.26 23.60 -2.47
CA ILE A 209 -7.52 24.44 -1.51
C ILE A 209 -6.38 25.20 -2.20
N GLU A 210 -5.70 24.58 -3.16
CA GLU A 210 -4.54 25.18 -3.80
C GLU A 210 -4.86 25.95 -5.12
N ASN A 211 -6.07 25.80 -5.68
CA ASN A 211 -6.41 26.40 -6.97
C ASN A 211 -7.64 27.36 -6.94
N LYS A 212 -8.32 27.47 -5.80
CA LYS A 212 -9.45 28.42 -5.64
C LYS A 212 -9.12 29.45 -4.54
N GLU A 213 -8.81 30.69 -4.94
CA GLU A 213 -8.45 31.77 -4.01
C GLU A 213 -9.56 32.05 -2.97
N ASP A 214 -10.82 31.99 -3.37
CA ASP A 214 -11.99 32.27 -2.54
C ASP A 214 -12.67 31.01 -1.98
N LEU A 215 -11.93 29.90 -1.81
CA LEU A 215 -12.52 28.64 -1.34
C LEU A 215 -13.24 28.77 0.02
N ASP A 216 -12.74 29.64 0.89
CA ASP A 216 -13.34 29.90 2.21
C ASP A 216 -14.72 30.60 2.10
N LYS A 217 -15.02 31.23 0.97
CA LYS A 217 -16.32 31.86 0.66
C LYS A 217 -17.18 30.99 -0.27
N TRP A 218 -16.61 29.92 -0.81
CA TRP A 218 -17.31 29.04 -1.73
C TRP A 218 -18.47 28.34 -1.05
N THR A 219 -19.62 28.34 -1.68
CA THR A 219 -20.81 27.62 -1.21
C THR A 219 -21.52 26.95 -2.36
N PHE A 220 -22.17 25.83 -2.08
CA PHE A 220 -22.99 25.09 -3.03
C PHE A 220 -24.36 24.79 -2.44
N LYS A 221 -25.42 25.02 -3.19
CA LYS A 221 -26.80 24.69 -2.80
C LYS A 221 -27.19 23.32 -3.32
N CYS A 222 -27.08 22.33 -2.45
CA CYS A 222 -27.46 20.95 -2.77
C CYS A 222 -28.96 20.74 -2.60
N THR A 223 -29.66 20.45 -3.69
CA THR A 223 -31.10 20.13 -3.73
C THR A 223 -31.36 18.62 -3.83
N GLY A 224 -30.33 17.77 -3.61
CA GLY A 224 -30.41 16.32 -3.73
C GLY A 224 -29.97 15.77 -5.08
N SER A 225 -29.90 16.64 -6.10
CA SER A 225 -29.33 16.30 -7.41
C SER A 225 -28.68 17.52 -8.06
N TYR A 226 -27.73 17.29 -8.95
CA TYR A 226 -27.06 18.27 -9.78
C TYR A 226 -26.99 17.76 -11.21
N VAL A 227 -27.32 18.58 -12.19
CA VAL A 227 -27.35 18.22 -13.61
C VAL A 227 -26.12 18.79 -14.28
N ILE A 228 -25.38 17.94 -14.97
CA ILE A 228 -24.22 18.27 -15.80
C ILE A 228 -24.46 17.60 -17.15
N ASP A 229 -24.37 18.34 -18.26
CA ASP A 229 -24.57 17.83 -19.63
C ASP A 229 -25.89 17.06 -19.83
N GLY A 230 -26.95 17.42 -19.09
CA GLY A 230 -28.26 16.78 -19.17
C GLY A 230 -28.38 15.51 -18.31
N GLU A 231 -27.33 15.02 -17.70
CA GLU A 231 -27.31 13.86 -16.80
C GLU A 231 -27.28 14.28 -15.32
N LYS A 232 -27.71 13.38 -14.43
CA LYS A 232 -27.85 13.68 -13.00
C LYS A 232 -26.82 12.96 -12.15
N ILE A 233 -26.11 13.74 -11.31
CA ILE A 233 -25.42 13.24 -10.13
C ILE A 233 -26.33 13.46 -8.92
N THR A 234 -26.51 12.41 -8.10
CA THR A 234 -27.43 12.44 -6.97
C THR A 234 -26.73 12.32 -5.62
N CYS A 235 -27.32 12.94 -4.61
CA CYS A 235 -26.99 12.77 -3.20
C CYS A 235 -28.02 11.87 -2.51
N PRO A 236 -27.64 11.14 -1.44
CA PRO A 236 -28.59 10.35 -0.66
C PRO A 236 -29.70 11.19 0.02
N LYS A 237 -29.43 12.47 0.26
CA LYS A 237 -30.35 13.43 0.87
C LYS A 237 -30.07 14.85 0.35
N VAL A 238 -31.02 15.76 0.56
CA VAL A 238 -30.84 17.20 0.37
C VAL A 238 -29.93 17.72 1.48
N HIS A 239 -28.81 18.40 1.12
CA HIS A 239 -27.88 18.96 2.10
C HIS A 239 -28.08 20.45 2.36
N GLY A 240 -28.89 21.14 1.53
CA GLY A 240 -29.04 22.60 1.58
C GLY A 240 -27.79 23.34 1.12
N THR A 241 -27.58 24.53 1.62
CA THR A 241 -26.36 25.30 1.34
C THR A 241 -25.22 24.80 2.21
N VAL A 242 -24.15 24.38 1.58
CA VAL A 242 -22.93 23.86 2.22
C VAL A 242 -21.72 24.68 1.76
N ASP A 243 -20.80 24.95 2.68
CA ASP A 243 -19.44 25.36 2.40
C ASP A 243 -18.56 24.13 2.13
N ILE A 244 -17.27 24.32 1.94
CA ILE A 244 -16.33 23.21 1.67
C ILE A 244 -16.23 22.22 2.84
N TYR A 245 -16.31 22.69 4.10
CA TYR A 245 -16.33 21.83 5.29
C TYR A 245 -17.61 21.00 5.37
N GLY A 246 -18.76 21.65 5.17
CA GLY A 246 -20.05 20.98 5.12
C GLY A 246 -20.19 20.03 3.94
N ALA A 247 -19.62 20.36 2.79
CA ALA A 247 -19.59 19.48 1.62
C ALA A 247 -18.80 18.19 1.89
N LEU A 248 -17.61 18.27 2.52
CA LEU A 248 -16.81 17.10 2.88
C LEU A 248 -17.48 16.29 3.99
N SER A 249 -17.96 16.96 5.02
CA SER A 249 -18.61 16.34 6.19
C SER A 249 -19.87 15.56 5.78
N ASN A 250 -20.75 16.17 4.98
CA ASN A 250 -21.92 15.49 4.43
C ASN A 250 -21.61 14.54 3.27
N SER A 251 -20.35 14.47 2.82
CA SER A 251 -19.96 13.73 1.62
C SER A 251 -20.81 14.06 0.39
N CYS A 252 -21.13 15.35 0.18
CA CYS A 252 -22.06 15.83 -0.83
C CYS A 252 -21.56 15.57 -2.25
N ASN A 253 -22.20 14.64 -2.97
CA ASN A 253 -21.80 14.31 -4.35
C ASN A 253 -21.99 15.51 -5.29
N CYS A 254 -23.12 16.21 -5.19
CA CYS A 254 -23.43 17.32 -6.07
C CYS A 254 -22.41 18.47 -5.94
N ALA A 255 -22.01 18.80 -4.71
CA ALA A 255 -21.02 19.84 -4.43
C ALA A 255 -19.64 19.47 -4.98
N TYR A 256 -19.21 18.22 -4.79
CA TYR A 256 -17.91 17.76 -5.28
C TYR A 256 -17.86 17.56 -6.79
N ALA A 257 -18.96 17.15 -7.40
CA ALA A 257 -19.06 17.08 -8.86
C ALA A 257 -18.96 18.48 -9.49
N SER A 258 -19.69 19.48 -8.95
CA SER A 258 -19.57 20.87 -9.38
C SER A 258 -18.13 21.38 -9.20
N LEU A 259 -17.52 21.11 -8.05
CA LEU A 259 -16.17 21.55 -7.73
C LEU A 259 -15.12 20.92 -8.68
N ALA A 260 -15.27 19.64 -9.04
CA ALA A 260 -14.37 19.00 -9.99
C ALA A 260 -14.48 19.61 -11.40
N VAL A 261 -15.69 19.88 -11.87
CA VAL A 261 -15.91 20.55 -13.15
C VAL A 261 -15.34 21.98 -13.14
N GLU A 262 -15.52 22.72 -12.04
CA GLU A 262 -14.94 24.06 -11.89
C GLU A 262 -13.40 24.05 -11.89
N LEU A 263 -12.77 22.99 -11.34
CA LEU A 263 -11.31 22.82 -11.33
C LEU A 263 -10.76 22.41 -12.69
N GLY A 264 -11.53 21.62 -13.44
CA GLY A 264 -11.14 21.09 -14.74
C GLY A 264 -10.25 19.86 -14.70
N GLY A 265 -10.26 19.09 -15.80
CA GLY A 265 -9.56 17.81 -15.92
C GLY A 265 -8.04 17.90 -15.72
N ASP A 266 -7.40 18.95 -16.25
CA ASP A 266 -5.94 19.16 -16.12
C ASP A 266 -5.51 19.30 -14.65
N VAL A 267 -6.29 20.07 -13.85
CA VAL A 267 -6.02 20.24 -12.42
C VAL A 267 -6.22 18.91 -11.69
N MET A 268 -7.31 18.20 -11.98
CA MET A 268 -7.60 16.91 -11.35
C MET A 268 -6.51 15.86 -11.66
N THR A 269 -6.07 15.77 -12.92
CA THR A 269 -4.95 14.91 -13.35
C THR A 269 -3.68 15.26 -12.58
N LYS A 270 -3.30 16.52 -12.57
CA LYS A 270 -2.11 17.00 -11.84
C LYS A 270 -2.13 16.63 -10.36
N TYR A 271 -3.31 16.68 -9.71
CA TYR A 271 -3.41 16.35 -8.30
C TYR A 271 -3.44 14.84 -8.05
N ALA A 272 -4.05 14.01 -8.90
CA ALA A 272 -3.94 12.57 -8.82
C ALA A 272 -2.48 12.11 -8.90
N ASP A 273 -1.69 12.68 -9.82
CA ASP A 273 -0.27 12.41 -9.99
C ASP A 273 0.56 12.92 -8.80
N ARG A 274 0.40 14.19 -8.44
CA ARG A 274 1.17 14.83 -7.36
C ARG A 274 0.96 14.16 -6.01
N LEU A 275 -0.25 13.69 -5.74
CA LEU A 275 -0.59 12.98 -4.51
C LEU A 275 -0.18 11.51 -4.52
N GLY A 276 0.55 11.07 -5.55
CA GLY A 276 1.13 9.75 -5.66
C GLY A 276 0.12 8.62 -5.91
N LEU A 277 -1.09 8.95 -6.36
CA LEU A 277 -2.13 7.95 -6.57
C LEU A 277 -1.93 7.16 -7.86
N THR A 278 -1.25 7.75 -8.85
CA THR A 278 -0.84 7.10 -10.12
C THR A 278 0.54 6.45 -10.02
N ALA A 279 1.27 6.66 -8.91
CA ALA A 279 2.62 6.15 -8.75
C ALA A 279 2.66 4.69 -8.27
N SER A 280 3.69 3.96 -8.71
CA SER A 280 4.08 2.67 -8.12
C SER A 280 5.09 2.90 -7.01
N TYR A 281 4.77 2.48 -5.80
CA TYR A 281 5.68 2.52 -4.66
C TYR A 281 6.56 1.28 -4.64
N ASP A 282 7.82 1.44 -4.19
CA ASP A 282 8.76 0.35 -3.98
C ASP A 282 8.81 -0.06 -2.51
N VAL A 283 8.16 -1.17 -2.18
CA VAL A 283 8.15 -1.72 -0.83
C VAL A 283 9.26 -2.78 -0.70
N ASN A 284 10.49 -2.32 -0.47
CA ASN A 284 11.69 -3.19 -0.38
C ASN A 284 11.94 -4.08 -1.61
N GLY A 285 11.65 -3.57 -2.82
CA GLY A 285 11.78 -4.28 -4.09
C GLY A 285 10.48 -4.89 -4.61
N ILE A 286 9.38 -4.77 -3.87
CA ILE A 286 8.03 -5.09 -4.35
C ILE A 286 7.42 -3.83 -4.94
N LYS A 287 7.10 -3.84 -6.24
CA LYS A 287 6.38 -2.74 -6.88
C LYS A 287 4.88 -2.88 -6.66
N THR A 288 4.23 -1.80 -6.22
CA THR A 288 2.77 -1.77 -6.11
C THR A 288 2.10 -1.55 -7.46
N ALA A 289 0.82 -1.88 -7.55
CA ALA A 289 0.01 -1.46 -8.68
C ALA A 289 -0.11 0.07 -8.72
N GLU A 290 -0.16 0.62 -9.91
CA GLU A 290 -0.39 2.03 -10.17
C GLU A 290 -1.89 2.30 -10.26
N GLY A 291 -2.38 3.40 -9.66
CA GLY A 291 -3.75 3.84 -9.88
C GLY A 291 -3.96 4.34 -11.31
N SER A 292 -5.21 4.41 -11.72
CA SER A 292 -5.59 4.94 -13.03
C SER A 292 -6.81 5.83 -12.90
N PHE A 293 -6.79 6.97 -13.61
CA PHE A 293 -7.81 7.99 -13.57
C PHE A 293 -8.02 8.53 -14.99
N ASN A 294 -9.25 8.91 -15.31
CA ASN A 294 -9.59 9.52 -16.59
C ASN A 294 -10.35 10.82 -16.35
N PHE A 295 -9.66 11.94 -16.43
CA PHE A 295 -10.21 13.27 -16.26
C PHE A 295 -10.29 14.07 -17.56
N ASP A 296 -9.71 13.56 -18.64
CA ASP A 296 -9.84 14.15 -20.00
C ASP A 296 -11.12 13.63 -20.68
N THR A 297 -12.26 14.20 -20.28
CA THR A 297 -13.58 13.68 -20.64
C THR A 297 -14.65 14.78 -20.53
N TYR A 298 -15.92 14.42 -20.82
CA TYR A 298 -17.06 15.33 -20.65
C TYR A 298 -17.27 15.71 -19.19
N ASP A 299 -17.81 16.89 -18.94
CA ASP A 299 -18.02 17.45 -17.59
C ASP A 299 -18.80 16.49 -16.67
N ILE A 300 -19.76 15.74 -17.17
CA ILE A 300 -20.49 14.75 -16.37
C ILE A 300 -19.55 13.63 -15.87
N ASN A 301 -18.66 13.13 -16.70
CA ASN A 301 -17.70 12.10 -16.32
C ASN A 301 -16.66 12.65 -15.33
N LEU A 302 -16.19 13.89 -15.57
CA LEU A 302 -15.32 14.61 -14.65
C LEU A 302 -15.99 14.83 -13.30
N GLY A 303 -17.28 15.14 -13.29
CA GLY A 303 -18.08 15.23 -12.07
C GLY A 303 -18.14 13.91 -11.30
N TRP A 304 -18.32 12.77 -11.99
CA TRP A 304 -18.28 11.44 -11.39
C TRP A 304 -16.86 11.08 -10.89
N ALA A 305 -15.83 11.38 -11.67
CA ALA A 305 -14.43 11.14 -11.28
C ALA A 305 -14.04 12.00 -10.06
N GLY A 306 -14.50 13.27 -9.99
CA GLY A 306 -14.26 14.13 -8.82
C GLY A 306 -14.83 13.62 -7.49
N ILE A 307 -15.72 12.64 -7.54
CA ILE A 307 -16.27 11.95 -6.36
C ILE A 307 -15.73 10.51 -6.21
N GLY A 308 -14.73 10.12 -7.03
CA GLY A 308 -14.06 8.83 -6.99
C GLY A 308 -14.87 7.69 -7.61
N GLN A 309 -15.61 7.99 -8.66
CA GLN A 309 -16.39 7.05 -9.46
C GLN A 309 -15.93 7.10 -10.92
N PHE A 310 -16.74 6.63 -11.85
CA PHE A 310 -16.40 6.51 -13.27
C PHE A 310 -15.26 5.48 -13.47
N GLU A 311 -14.13 5.89 -14.04
CA GLU A 311 -12.98 5.02 -14.32
C GLU A 311 -11.87 5.14 -13.26
N ASP A 312 -12.16 5.80 -12.14
CA ASP A 312 -11.20 5.98 -11.07
C ASP A 312 -10.87 4.68 -10.36
N GLU A 313 -9.60 4.33 -10.36
CA GLU A 313 -9.05 3.19 -9.63
C GLU A 313 -7.79 3.59 -8.86
N VAL A 314 -7.75 3.33 -7.57
CA VAL A 314 -6.62 3.62 -6.69
C VAL A 314 -6.02 2.34 -6.14
N ASN A 315 -4.70 2.29 -6.03
CA ASN A 315 -4.04 1.28 -5.22
C ASN A 315 -4.20 1.62 -3.73
N PRO A 316 -4.60 0.66 -2.88
CA PRO A 316 -4.82 0.95 -1.46
C PRO A 316 -3.60 1.47 -0.71
N LEU A 317 -2.39 1.02 -1.08
CA LEU A 317 -1.17 1.48 -0.43
C LEU A 317 -0.86 2.94 -0.79
N SER A 318 -1.10 3.37 -2.05
CA SER A 318 -0.96 4.78 -2.44
C SER A 318 -1.91 5.67 -1.63
N MET A 319 -3.16 5.25 -1.46
CA MET A 319 -4.12 5.96 -0.60
C MET A 319 -3.66 6.02 0.85
N MET A 320 -3.06 4.94 1.39
CA MET A 320 -2.53 4.91 2.75
C MET A 320 -1.36 5.89 2.92
N VAL A 321 -0.47 5.97 1.94
CA VAL A 321 0.65 6.94 1.95
C VAL A 321 0.13 8.37 1.87
N TYR A 322 -0.91 8.62 1.08
CA TYR A 322 -1.57 9.92 1.03
C TYR A 322 -2.18 10.31 2.39
N MET A 323 -2.84 9.37 3.10
CA MET A 323 -3.31 9.60 4.47
C MET A 323 -2.16 9.93 5.41
N GLY A 324 -1.04 9.23 5.30
CA GLY A 324 0.19 9.51 6.05
C GLY A 324 0.76 10.89 5.76
N ALA A 325 0.73 11.33 4.51
CA ALA A 325 1.19 12.66 4.13
C ALA A 325 0.29 13.77 4.71
N ILE A 326 -1.03 13.56 4.75
CA ILE A 326 -1.94 14.50 5.44
C ILE A 326 -1.58 14.56 6.93
N ALA A 327 -1.37 13.41 7.60
CA ALA A 327 -0.97 13.34 9.01
C ALA A 327 0.36 14.07 9.27
N GLY A 328 1.34 13.89 8.39
CA GLY A 328 2.70 14.38 8.50
C GLY A 328 2.93 15.80 7.98
N GLY A 329 1.87 16.62 7.82
CA GLY A 329 2.02 18.00 7.36
C GLY A 329 2.50 18.12 5.91
N GLY A 330 2.07 17.20 5.06
CA GLY A 330 2.36 17.14 3.63
C GLY A 330 3.43 16.13 3.25
N LYS A 331 4.07 15.48 4.22
CA LYS A 331 5.16 14.51 4.02
C LYS A 331 4.89 13.20 4.76
N ALA A 332 5.35 12.11 4.19
CA ALA A 332 5.31 10.80 4.84
C ALA A 332 6.54 9.98 4.50
N ALA A 333 6.91 9.04 5.37
CA ALA A 333 7.92 8.06 5.05
C ALA A 333 7.38 7.07 3.99
N GLU A 334 8.25 6.64 3.08
CA GLU A 334 7.93 5.58 2.11
C GLU A 334 7.67 4.26 2.84
N PRO A 335 6.67 3.47 2.41
CA PRO A 335 6.33 2.23 3.10
C PRO A 335 7.41 1.16 2.97
N CYS A 336 7.65 0.40 4.03
CA CYS A 336 8.58 -0.71 4.06
C CYS A 336 8.02 -1.92 4.83
N LEU A 337 8.39 -3.13 4.40
CA LEU A 337 8.00 -4.40 5.00
C LEU A 337 9.16 -5.11 5.72
N ILE A 338 10.39 -4.67 5.53
CA ILE A 338 11.57 -5.27 6.16
C ILE A 338 12.06 -4.38 7.29
N LYS A 339 11.95 -4.86 8.53
CA LYS A 339 12.50 -4.21 9.72
C LYS A 339 14.01 -4.39 9.79
N SER A 340 14.46 -5.63 9.60
CA SER A 340 15.88 -5.96 9.52
C SER A 340 16.08 -7.28 8.78
N THR A 341 17.28 -7.43 8.20
CA THR A 341 17.83 -8.70 7.78
C THR A 341 18.98 -9.04 8.72
N ALA A 342 19.31 -10.33 8.86
CA ALA A 342 20.41 -10.73 9.73
C ALA A 342 21.74 -10.08 9.30
N LYS A 343 22.60 -9.79 10.29
CA LYS A 343 23.89 -9.10 10.13
C LYS A 343 24.75 -9.77 9.05
N SER A 344 25.20 -8.97 8.11
CA SER A 344 26.32 -9.34 7.25
C SER A 344 27.63 -9.21 8.03
N LEU A 345 28.65 -10.04 7.67
CA LEU A 345 29.98 -9.97 8.25
C LEU A 345 30.71 -8.63 7.99
N LEU A 346 30.19 -7.77 7.11
CA LEU A 346 30.76 -6.46 6.84
C LEU A 346 30.09 -5.40 7.72
N PRO A 347 30.85 -4.62 8.51
CA PRO A 347 30.34 -3.49 9.26
C PRO A 347 29.65 -2.49 8.31
N GLY A 348 28.42 -2.09 8.61
CA GLY A 348 27.64 -1.11 7.83
C GLY A 348 26.64 -1.70 6.84
N SER A 349 26.52 -3.02 6.71
CA SER A 349 25.54 -3.66 5.84
C SER A 349 24.17 -3.93 6.50
N GLU A 350 23.98 -3.58 7.78
CA GLU A 350 22.65 -3.39 8.32
C GLU A 350 22.05 -2.13 7.70
N ARG A 351 21.43 -2.26 6.55
CA ARG A 351 20.42 -1.30 6.15
C ARG A 351 19.18 -1.58 7.04
N SER A 352 19.13 -0.92 8.20
CA SER A 352 17.84 -0.40 8.68
C SER A 352 17.18 0.16 7.42
N ALA A 353 15.99 -0.31 7.10
CA ALA A 353 15.23 0.27 6.00
C ALA A 353 14.94 1.73 6.38
N ARG A 354 15.88 2.64 6.13
CA ARG A 354 15.59 4.06 6.08
C ARG A 354 14.72 4.20 4.85
N SER A 355 13.43 4.23 5.07
CA SER A 355 12.46 4.61 4.06
C SER A 355 12.84 6.01 3.60
N GLY A 356 12.79 6.26 2.30
CA GLY A 356 12.74 7.60 1.75
C GLY A 356 11.57 8.37 2.36
N SER A 357 11.41 9.61 1.99
CA SER A 357 10.23 10.39 2.33
C SER A 357 9.62 10.95 1.05
N VAL A 358 8.31 10.88 0.95
CA VAL A 358 7.54 11.55 -0.11
C VAL A 358 6.99 12.87 0.41
N SER A 359 6.95 13.87 -0.46
CA SER A 359 6.32 15.17 -0.19
C SER A 359 5.18 15.36 -1.18
N LEU A 360 3.94 15.25 -0.71
CA LEU A 360 2.74 15.18 -1.55
C LEU A 360 1.92 16.47 -1.50
N LEU A 361 1.96 17.19 -0.38
CA LEU A 361 1.14 18.37 -0.10
C LEU A 361 1.98 19.51 0.48
N SER A 362 1.48 20.73 0.40
CA SER A 362 1.95 21.83 1.25
C SER A 362 1.52 21.59 2.70
N SER A 363 2.24 22.17 3.66
CA SER A 363 1.87 22.09 5.09
C SER A 363 0.50 22.67 5.36
N ASP A 364 0.15 23.75 4.68
CA ASP A 364 -1.12 24.45 4.84
C ASP A 364 -2.30 23.62 4.31
N THR A 365 -2.15 23.03 3.12
CA THR A 365 -3.14 22.09 2.56
C THR A 365 -3.33 20.89 3.46
N ALA A 366 -2.24 20.29 3.95
CA ALA A 366 -2.30 19.16 4.87
C ALA A 366 -3.00 19.54 6.19
N SER A 367 -2.74 20.75 6.73
CA SER A 367 -3.40 21.24 7.94
C SER A 367 -4.90 21.39 7.75
N LYS A 368 -5.33 22.06 6.66
CA LYS A 368 -6.77 22.23 6.34
C LYS A 368 -7.47 20.85 6.18
N LEU A 369 -6.84 19.92 5.47
CA LEU A 369 -7.38 18.56 5.32
C LEU A 369 -7.50 17.81 6.67
N ARG A 370 -6.51 17.92 7.55
CA ARG A 370 -6.58 17.33 8.91
C ARG A 370 -7.77 17.87 9.68
N ASP A 371 -7.94 19.19 9.69
CA ASP A 371 -9.05 19.85 10.39
C ASP A 371 -10.40 19.40 9.84
N MET A 372 -10.53 19.33 8.52
CA MET A 372 -11.74 18.84 7.85
C MET A 372 -12.03 17.37 8.14
N MET A 373 -11.00 16.50 8.12
CA MET A 373 -11.15 15.08 8.45
C MET A 373 -11.49 14.87 9.93
N ARG A 374 -10.93 15.69 10.83
CA ARG A 374 -11.26 15.66 12.26
C ARG A 374 -12.70 16.12 12.50
N ASN A 375 -13.11 17.21 11.85
CA ASN A 375 -14.49 17.67 11.87
C ASN A 375 -15.46 16.60 11.37
N ASN A 376 -15.11 15.89 10.32
CA ASN A 376 -15.90 14.80 9.77
C ASN A 376 -16.12 13.66 10.79
N VAL A 377 -15.10 13.30 11.58
CA VAL A 377 -15.25 12.31 12.64
C VAL A 377 -16.19 12.83 13.73
N LYS A 378 -15.98 14.05 14.21
CA LYS A 378 -16.84 14.65 15.27
C LYS A 378 -18.30 14.77 14.83
N SER A 379 -18.55 15.18 13.58
CA SER A 379 -19.89 15.49 13.11
C SER A 379 -20.68 14.25 12.63
N ASN A 380 -20.01 13.22 12.11
CA ASN A 380 -20.68 12.12 11.40
C ASN A 380 -20.38 10.74 11.95
N TYR A 381 -19.14 10.48 12.39
CA TYR A 381 -18.79 9.13 12.84
C TYR A 381 -18.89 8.98 14.36
N GLY A 382 -18.74 10.09 15.10
CA GLY A 382 -18.82 10.14 16.56
C GLY A 382 -17.53 9.64 17.23
N ASP A 383 -16.90 10.48 18.05
CA ASP A 383 -15.69 10.12 18.80
C ASP A 383 -15.92 8.95 19.77
N SER A 384 -17.14 8.82 20.29
CA SER A 384 -17.50 7.72 21.18
C SER A 384 -17.40 6.33 20.53
N ASN A 385 -17.47 6.27 19.19
CA ASN A 385 -17.30 5.03 18.44
C ASN A 385 -15.82 4.64 18.27
N TYR A 386 -14.90 5.57 18.58
CA TYR A 386 -13.44 5.42 18.43
C TYR A 386 -12.72 5.89 19.68
N PRO A 387 -12.98 5.28 20.83
CA PRO A 387 -12.52 5.78 22.13
C PRO A 387 -10.98 5.78 22.19
N GLY A 388 -10.40 6.90 22.64
CA GLY A 388 -8.95 7.07 22.77
C GLY A 388 -8.19 7.30 21.47
N LEU A 389 -8.85 7.16 20.32
CA LEU A 389 -8.26 7.45 19.01
C LEU A 389 -8.61 8.88 18.62
N GLU A 390 -7.63 9.77 18.62
CA GLU A 390 -7.82 11.09 17.98
C GLU A 390 -7.93 10.91 16.45
N LEU A 391 -9.04 10.33 16.02
CA LEU A 391 -9.23 9.86 14.66
C LEU A 391 -9.51 11.01 13.69
N HIS A 392 -8.84 10.98 12.54
CA HIS A 392 -9.05 11.82 11.38
C HIS A 392 -9.40 10.89 10.21
N ALA A 393 -10.61 10.94 9.69
CA ALA A 393 -11.04 9.92 8.74
C ALA A 393 -12.04 10.42 7.69
N LYS A 394 -12.10 9.68 6.59
CA LYS A 394 -13.12 9.78 5.54
C LYS A 394 -13.62 8.40 5.14
N SER A 395 -14.92 8.23 5.11
CA SER A 395 -15.56 7.05 4.55
C SER A 395 -15.77 7.16 3.05
N GLY A 396 -15.77 6.02 2.37
CA GLY A 396 -16.13 5.88 0.98
C GLY A 396 -17.18 4.80 0.77
N THR A 397 -18.05 5.05 -0.16
CA THR A 397 -19.00 4.08 -0.72
C THR A 397 -18.72 4.04 -2.21
N ALA A 398 -18.16 2.96 -2.70
CA ALA A 398 -17.76 2.82 -4.10
C ALA A 398 -18.70 1.84 -4.81
N GLU A 399 -19.45 2.33 -5.77
CA GLU A 399 -20.32 1.50 -6.58
C GLU A 399 -19.49 0.65 -7.55
N VAL A 400 -19.82 -0.65 -7.65
CA VAL A 400 -19.03 -1.64 -8.38
C VAL A 400 -19.85 -2.46 -9.38
N GLY A 401 -20.90 -1.86 -9.90
CA GLY A 401 -21.77 -2.42 -10.94
C GLY A 401 -23.15 -2.82 -10.45
N ARG A 402 -24.04 -3.02 -11.40
CA ARG A 402 -25.46 -3.32 -11.16
C ARG A 402 -25.65 -4.62 -10.37
N GLY A 403 -26.48 -4.58 -9.34
CA GLY A 403 -26.86 -5.74 -8.51
C GLY A 403 -25.83 -6.17 -7.46
N LYS A 404 -24.72 -5.44 -7.30
CA LYS A 404 -23.75 -5.66 -6.21
C LYS A 404 -23.86 -4.55 -5.19
N ALA A 405 -23.74 -4.90 -3.90
CA ALA A 405 -23.57 -3.88 -2.88
C ALA A 405 -22.23 -3.13 -3.10
N PRO A 406 -22.17 -1.83 -2.82
CA PRO A 406 -20.96 -1.06 -3.00
C PRO A 406 -19.84 -1.54 -2.05
N HIS A 407 -18.60 -1.20 -2.38
CA HIS A 407 -17.47 -1.38 -1.47
C HIS A 407 -17.52 -0.32 -0.38
N SER A 408 -17.31 -0.78 0.84
CA SER A 408 -17.24 0.07 2.04
C SER A 408 -15.78 0.41 2.33
N TRP A 409 -15.44 1.70 2.24
CA TRP A 409 -14.11 2.22 2.53
C TRP A 409 -14.07 3.06 3.80
N PHE A 410 -12.96 2.96 4.52
CA PHE A 410 -12.64 3.87 5.61
C PHE A 410 -11.14 4.11 5.65
N CYS A 411 -10.70 5.35 5.48
CA CYS A 411 -9.29 5.71 5.46
C CYS A 411 -9.03 6.95 6.30
N GLY A 412 -7.81 7.07 6.81
CA GLY A 412 -7.41 8.18 7.65
C GLY A 412 -6.17 7.88 8.46
N PHE A 413 -6.08 8.51 9.63
CA PHE A 413 -4.97 8.33 10.57
C PHE A 413 -5.39 8.61 12.02
N SER A 414 -4.62 8.05 12.94
CA SER A 414 -4.66 8.35 14.38
C SER A 414 -3.24 8.32 14.92
N GLY A 415 -2.80 9.40 15.54
CA GLY A 415 -1.41 9.53 15.99
C GLY A 415 -0.41 9.30 14.86
N ASP A 416 0.49 8.34 15.06
CA ASP A 416 1.55 8.01 14.10
C ASP A 416 1.12 7.00 13.01
N TYR A 417 -0.11 6.50 13.06
CA TYR A 417 -0.60 5.43 12.19
C TYR A 417 -1.61 5.94 11.17
N ALA A 418 -1.27 5.78 9.88
CA ALA A 418 -2.22 5.96 8.79
C ALA A 418 -2.74 4.61 8.34
N PHE A 419 -4.01 4.58 7.91
CA PHE A 419 -4.71 3.35 7.60
C PHE A 419 -5.63 3.47 6.40
N VAL A 420 -5.87 2.34 5.76
CA VAL A 420 -6.91 2.16 4.74
C VAL A 420 -7.56 0.80 4.96
N VAL A 421 -8.87 0.79 5.05
CA VAL A 421 -9.71 -0.40 5.18
C VAL A 421 -10.76 -0.40 4.09
N CYS A 422 -10.94 -1.55 3.44
CA CYS A 422 -12.04 -1.79 2.53
C CYS A 422 -12.71 -3.12 2.83
N VAL A 423 -14.03 -3.12 2.88
CA VAL A 423 -14.87 -4.33 2.90
C VAL A 423 -15.60 -4.39 1.57
N GLU A 424 -15.25 -5.36 0.74
CA GLU A 424 -15.86 -5.55 -0.58
C GLU A 424 -17.34 -5.92 -0.42
N ASN A 425 -18.18 -5.26 -1.22
CA ASN A 425 -19.63 -5.43 -1.16
C ASN A 425 -20.21 -5.24 0.26
N GLY A 426 -19.51 -4.44 1.08
CA GLY A 426 -19.86 -4.21 2.49
C GLY A 426 -20.94 -3.15 2.71
N GLY A 427 -21.45 -2.51 1.66
CA GLY A 427 -22.42 -1.44 1.75
C GLY A 427 -21.79 -0.09 2.08
N TYR A 428 -22.37 0.63 3.04
CA TYR A 428 -21.94 1.99 3.36
C TYR A 428 -20.66 2.02 4.22
N GLY A 429 -19.70 2.89 3.82
CA GLY A 429 -18.33 2.90 4.30
C GLY A 429 -18.12 2.99 5.81
N ALA A 430 -18.77 3.91 6.48
CA ALA A 430 -18.64 4.06 7.93
C ALA A 430 -19.22 2.86 8.72
N GLN A 431 -20.19 2.14 8.15
CA GLN A 431 -20.87 1.05 8.85
C GLN A 431 -20.11 -0.27 8.82
N ALA A 432 -19.45 -0.59 7.70
CA ALA A 432 -18.75 -1.86 7.55
C ALA A 432 -17.24 -1.73 7.79
N ALA A 433 -16.56 -0.75 7.18
CA ALA A 433 -15.12 -0.59 7.31
C ALA A 433 -14.70 0.16 8.59
N GLY A 434 -15.54 1.06 9.14
CA GLY A 434 -15.25 1.81 10.36
C GLY A 434 -14.99 0.93 11.58
N PRO A 435 -15.87 -0.01 11.94
CA PRO A 435 -15.64 -0.94 13.05
C PRO A 435 -14.38 -1.81 12.88
N VAL A 436 -14.04 -2.19 11.64
CA VAL A 436 -12.80 -2.92 11.34
C VAL A 436 -11.59 -2.06 11.66
N ALA A 437 -11.56 -0.81 11.16
CA ALA A 437 -10.50 0.13 11.44
C ALA A 437 -10.36 0.40 12.95
N ASN A 438 -11.47 0.64 13.64
CA ASN A 438 -11.47 0.87 15.09
C ASN A 438 -10.79 -0.28 15.84
N ARG A 439 -11.21 -1.52 15.59
CA ARG A 439 -10.67 -2.69 16.28
C ARG A 439 -9.16 -2.83 16.10
N VAL A 440 -8.67 -2.63 14.88
CA VAL A 440 -7.24 -2.74 14.57
C VAL A 440 -6.44 -1.59 15.19
N LEU A 441 -6.92 -0.35 15.07
CA LEU A 441 -6.25 0.81 15.66
C LEU A 441 -6.22 0.74 17.17
N GLN A 442 -7.30 0.30 17.83
CA GLN A 442 -7.33 0.08 19.28
C GLN A 442 -6.29 -0.96 19.73
N HIS A 443 -5.97 -1.94 18.91
CA HIS A 443 -4.91 -2.92 19.20
C HIS A 443 -3.51 -2.31 19.05
N ILE A 444 -3.27 -1.58 17.96
CA ILE A 444 -1.95 -1.03 17.63
C ILE A 444 -1.54 0.14 18.54
N THR A 445 -2.50 0.90 19.07
CA THR A 445 -2.25 2.11 19.87
C THR A 445 -2.22 1.87 21.39
N LYS A 446 -2.43 0.66 21.83
CA LYS A 446 -2.27 0.26 23.24
C LYS A 446 -0.81 0.15 23.62
#